data_fb449fdf9b5c4d2b39d1b1c0c98c9a41
#
_entry.id   fb449fdf9b5c4d2b39d1b1c0c98c9a41
#
_cell.length_a   1.000
_cell.length_b   1.000
_cell.length_c   1.000
_cell.angle_alpha   90.00
_cell.angle_beta   90.00
_cell.angle_gamma   90.00
#
_symmetry.space_group_name_H-M   'P 1'
#
loop_
_entity.id
_entity.type
_entity.pdbx_description
1 polymer ?
#
loop_
_entity_poly.entity_id
_entity_poly.type
_entity_poly.pdbx_seq_one_letter_code
_entity_poly.pdbx_strand_id
1 'polypeptide(L)'
;ITVYNRSVYINGTESDYGASAGLGGLGVAKLAAGDILGCMCDGATGKVWFSRNGTYFQSPSGTTGDPAGGNHEIGTITNGATEDIFFVLIIANSVEVFVNFGQDSQNVASANADGEGIGTFEYAPPTGYVSLCSSNLTTDAIGPGQSSQADDHFDTVLYTGNGTGQSITTGHATDFAWIKTRALGYQHSLYDSVRGGRYRLASDQALQQVDNASANIQSFDSNGFTVGTLINDNQNNATYVAWSWKAGGEPTADNSNAADAEPTAGSVKIDGVNKSGAFSGSPDIAVTRLSANTEAGFSIVKYTGVTANPIKIPHGLNSAPEFLIIKRLDAGDSWVVGEPSLGFTSSNILRLEENSVVGLGNIVFTASPDANVFTVGSATNVNSNTSPYIAYCFHSVEGYSKVGTYVGGGSNFPFIYTGFRPAFVLLKKTS
;
A
#
# COMPACT_ATOMS: atom_id res chain seq x y z
N ILE A 1 6.49 -22.78 -9.60
CA ILE A 1 7.46 -23.86 -9.98
C ILE A 1 7.90 -24.50 -8.69
N THR A 2 7.81 -25.81 -8.61
CA THR A 2 8.23 -26.56 -7.43
C THR A 2 9.28 -27.59 -7.87
N VAL A 3 10.41 -27.62 -7.19
CA VAL A 3 11.44 -28.66 -7.37
C VAL A 3 11.36 -29.62 -6.17
N TYR A 4 10.94 -30.84 -6.38
CA TYR A 4 10.77 -31.82 -5.30
C TYR A 4 11.45 -33.14 -5.68
N ASN A 5 12.31 -33.63 -4.81
CA ASN A 5 12.92 -34.97 -4.85
C ASN A 5 13.35 -35.47 -6.25
N ARG A 6 13.89 -34.61 -7.12
CA ARG A 6 14.36 -34.85 -8.50
C ARG A 6 13.37 -34.51 -9.61
N SER A 7 12.21 -33.95 -9.31
CA SER A 7 11.22 -33.55 -10.31
C SER A 7 11.01 -32.04 -10.29
N VAL A 8 10.77 -31.45 -11.45
CA VAL A 8 10.34 -30.06 -11.60
C VAL A 8 8.86 -30.06 -11.90
N TYR A 9 8.10 -29.34 -11.06
CA TYR A 9 6.66 -29.17 -11.26
C TYR A 9 6.41 -27.80 -11.84
N ILE A 10 5.70 -27.75 -12.95
CA ILE A 10 5.22 -26.51 -13.56
C ILE A 10 3.69 -26.62 -13.60
N ASN A 11 3.00 -25.65 -13.02
CA ASN A 11 1.53 -25.63 -12.91
C ASN A 11 0.93 -26.90 -12.27
N GLY A 12 1.61 -27.48 -11.27
CA GLY A 12 1.15 -28.68 -10.58
C GLY A 12 1.24 -29.97 -11.38
N THR A 13 1.72 -29.92 -12.61
CA THR A 13 2.00 -31.12 -13.43
C THR A 13 3.43 -31.54 -13.24
N GLU A 14 3.64 -32.80 -12.81
CA GLU A 14 4.96 -33.37 -12.70
C GLU A 14 5.53 -33.61 -14.09
N SER A 15 6.69 -33.04 -14.35
CA SER A 15 7.53 -33.42 -15.48
C SER A 15 8.61 -34.35 -14.93
N ASP A 16 8.38 -35.65 -15.06
CA ASP A 16 9.35 -36.69 -14.67
C ASP A 16 10.49 -36.73 -15.70
N TYR A 17 11.58 -36.09 -15.35
CA TYR A 17 12.79 -36.06 -16.17
C TYR A 17 13.74 -37.24 -15.85
N GLY A 18 13.17 -38.42 -15.67
CA GLY A 18 13.89 -39.68 -15.62
C GLY A 18 14.20 -40.21 -14.22
N ALA A 19 13.46 -41.21 -13.78
CA ALA A 19 13.52 -41.83 -12.47
C ALA A 19 14.84 -42.55 -12.15
N SER A 20 15.76 -42.73 -13.11
CA SER A 20 16.92 -43.60 -12.91
C SER A 20 18.27 -42.89 -12.88
N ALA A 21 18.39 -41.61 -13.22
CA ALA A 21 19.67 -40.95 -13.42
C ALA A 21 19.76 -39.50 -12.88
N GLY A 22 18.93 -39.10 -11.95
CA GLY A 22 18.93 -37.72 -11.48
C GLY A 22 18.16 -36.81 -12.46
N LEU A 23 18.60 -35.59 -12.67
CA LEU A 23 18.03 -34.70 -13.70
C LEU A 23 18.48 -35.15 -15.13
N GLY A 24 18.65 -36.43 -15.37
CA GLY A 24 19.29 -37.01 -16.57
C GLY A 24 18.60 -36.71 -17.88
N GLY A 25 17.31 -36.44 -17.90
CA GLY A 25 16.58 -35.95 -19.07
C GLY A 25 16.90 -34.49 -19.41
N LEU A 26 17.49 -33.74 -18.47
CA LEU A 26 17.89 -32.34 -18.64
C LEU A 26 19.38 -32.17 -18.95
N GLY A 27 20.11 -33.27 -19.22
CA GLY A 27 21.52 -33.23 -19.56
C GLY A 27 22.48 -32.87 -18.42
N VAL A 28 22.01 -32.89 -17.14
CA VAL A 28 22.84 -32.55 -15.98
C VAL A 28 22.73 -33.62 -14.89
N ALA A 29 23.83 -33.83 -14.19
CA ALA A 29 23.89 -34.76 -13.08
C ALA A 29 23.09 -34.21 -11.87
N LYS A 30 22.75 -35.11 -10.94
CA LYS A 30 22.08 -34.78 -9.66
C LYS A 30 22.81 -33.65 -8.93
N LEU A 31 22.05 -32.71 -8.35
CA LEU A 31 22.61 -31.64 -7.51
C LEU A 31 23.37 -32.20 -6.32
N ALA A 32 24.51 -31.62 -6.02
CA ALA A 32 25.37 -31.92 -4.89
C ALA A 32 25.50 -30.71 -3.96
N ALA A 33 26.05 -30.89 -2.77
CA ALA A 33 26.37 -29.80 -1.87
C ALA A 33 27.35 -28.83 -2.55
N GLY A 34 27.09 -27.54 -2.48
CA GLY A 34 27.86 -26.48 -3.12
C GLY A 34 27.46 -26.17 -4.56
N ASP A 35 26.52 -26.91 -5.16
CA ASP A 35 25.99 -26.54 -6.46
C ASP A 35 25.09 -25.30 -6.38
N ILE A 36 25.17 -24.46 -7.40
CA ILE A 36 24.33 -23.29 -7.57
C ILE A 36 23.29 -23.56 -8.66
N LEU A 37 22.03 -23.53 -8.27
CA LEU A 37 20.89 -23.66 -9.17
C LEU A 37 20.39 -22.27 -9.57
N GLY A 38 20.49 -21.92 -10.86
CA GLY A 38 19.89 -20.72 -11.42
C GLY A 38 18.49 -21.04 -11.96
N CYS A 39 17.54 -20.12 -11.75
CA CYS A 39 16.18 -20.18 -12.30
C CYS A 39 15.90 -18.87 -13.06
N MET A 40 15.49 -18.96 -14.31
CA MET A 40 15.11 -17.85 -15.17
C MET A 40 13.67 -18.04 -15.65
N CYS A 41 12.90 -16.97 -15.64
CA CYS A 41 11.52 -16.95 -16.12
C CYS A 41 11.30 -15.73 -17.01
N ASP A 42 10.73 -15.93 -18.19
CA ASP A 42 10.23 -14.86 -19.03
C ASP A 42 8.76 -14.58 -18.67
N GLY A 43 8.50 -13.44 -18.04
CA GLY A 43 7.17 -13.06 -17.58
C GLY A 43 6.16 -12.84 -18.72
N ALA A 44 6.61 -12.48 -19.92
CA ALA A 44 5.74 -12.23 -21.06
C ALA A 44 5.26 -13.54 -21.72
N THR A 45 6.11 -14.55 -21.78
CA THR A 45 5.81 -15.83 -22.44
C THR A 45 5.56 -16.97 -21.46
N GLY A 46 5.90 -16.79 -20.18
CA GLY A 46 5.84 -17.82 -19.15
C GLY A 46 6.92 -18.88 -19.27
N LYS A 47 7.86 -18.74 -20.18
CA LYS A 47 8.95 -19.72 -20.41
C LYS A 47 9.91 -19.75 -19.22
N VAL A 48 10.41 -20.95 -18.90
CA VAL A 48 11.29 -21.18 -17.75
C VAL A 48 12.51 -21.99 -18.12
N TRP A 49 13.66 -21.59 -17.61
CA TRP A 49 14.94 -22.27 -17.73
C TRP A 49 15.60 -22.46 -16.37
N PHE A 50 16.39 -23.51 -16.26
CA PHE A 50 17.26 -23.74 -15.11
C PHE A 50 18.71 -23.90 -15.56
N SER A 51 19.64 -23.52 -14.68
CA SER A 51 21.07 -23.80 -14.86
C SER A 51 21.63 -24.40 -13.58
N ARG A 52 22.71 -25.20 -13.72
CA ARG A 52 23.55 -25.64 -12.61
C ARG A 52 24.97 -25.14 -12.86
N ASN A 53 25.51 -24.43 -11.92
CA ASN A 53 26.86 -23.88 -11.99
C ASN A 53 27.12 -23.15 -13.33
N GLY A 54 26.12 -22.31 -13.75
CA GLY A 54 26.17 -21.56 -14.99
C GLY A 54 25.86 -22.33 -16.27
N THR A 55 25.71 -23.66 -16.22
CA THR A 55 25.36 -24.49 -17.40
C THR A 55 23.86 -24.74 -17.45
N TYR A 56 23.20 -24.35 -18.54
CA TYR A 56 21.77 -24.53 -18.72
C TYR A 56 21.38 -25.98 -18.92
N PHE A 57 20.26 -26.38 -18.34
CA PHE A 57 19.68 -27.70 -18.55
C PHE A 57 19.16 -27.84 -19.98
N GLN A 58 19.11 -29.07 -20.45
CA GLN A 58 18.52 -29.37 -21.77
C GLN A 58 16.97 -29.27 -21.68
N SER A 59 16.40 -28.79 -22.77
CA SER A 59 14.95 -28.88 -22.98
C SER A 59 14.50 -30.33 -23.09
N PRO A 60 13.18 -30.61 -23.03
CA PRO A 60 12.64 -31.96 -23.28
C PRO A 60 13.06 -32.57 -24.65
N SER A 61 13.44 -31.73 -25.60
CA SER A 61 13.95 -32.16 -26.90
C SER A 61 15.46 -32.53 -26.90
N GLY A 62 16.14 -32.41 -25.76
CA GLY A 62 17.57 -32.73 -25.62
C GLY A 62 18.51 -31.61 -26.04
N THR A 63 18.02 -30.41 -26.31
CA THR A 63 18.85 -29.26 -26.69
C THR A 63 19.07 -28.35 -25.46
N THR A 64 20.31 -27.88 -25.28
CA THR A 64 20.68 -26.98 -24.20
C THR A 64 19.82 -25.70 -24.22
N GLY A 65 19.32 -25.28 -23.07
CA GLY A 65 18.50 -24.10 -22.92
C GLY A 65 19.22 -22.83 -23.35
N ASP A 66 18.49 -21.95 -24.01
CA ASP A 66 18.98 -20.65 -24.49
C ASP A 66 17.99 -19.56 -24.05
N PRO A 67 18.04 -19.12 -22.78
CA PRO A 67 17.12 -18.07 -22.29
C PRO A 67 17.33 -16.74 -23.01
N ALA A 68 18.58 -16.37 -23.37
CA ALA A 68 18.84 -15.11 -24.07
C ALA A 68 18.20 -15.07 -25.48
N GLY A 69 18.10 -16.19 -26.14
CA GLY A 69 17.40 -16.34 -27.42
C GLY A 69 15.91 -16.70 -27.27
N GLY A 70 15.43 -16.91 -26.03
CA GLY A 70 14.04 -17.32 -25.74
C GLY A 70 13.70 -18.73 -26.25
N ASN A 71 14.70 -19.62 -26.40
CA ASN A 71 14.55 -20.93 -26.99
C ASN A 71 14.89 -22.06 -26.01
N HIS A 72 14.39 -23.25 -26.30
CA HIS A 72 14.74 -24.47 -25.58
C HIS A 72 14.48 -24.40 -24.08
N GLU A 73 13.30 -23.84 -23.74
CA GLU A 73 12.78 -23.79 -22.37
C GLU A 73 12.55 -25.19 -21.80
N ILE A 74 12.64 -25.33 -20.49
CA ILE A 74 12.28 -26.57 -19.78
C ILE A 74 10.77 -26.75 -19.72
N GLY A 75 10.04 -25.65 -19.61
CA GLY A 75 8.59 -25.63 -19.58
C GLY A 75 8.04 -24.22 -19.63
N THR A 76 6.72 -24.12 -19.71
CA THR A 76 6.00 -22.85 -19.77
C THR A 76 4.96 -22.79 -18.66
N ILE A 77 4.94 -21.69 -17.90
CA ILE A 77 3.88 -21.38 -16.95
C ILE A 77 2.71 -20.83 -17.75
N THR A 78 1.57 -21.50 -17.71
CA THR A 78 0.32 -21.02 -18.32
C THR A 78 -0.35 -20.01 -17.38
N ASN A 79 -0.94 -18.94 -17.95
CA ASN A 79 -1.64 -17.87 -17.25
C ASN A 79 -0.75 -16.84 -16.49
N GLY A 80 0.55 -16.83 -16.67
CA GLY A 80 1.46 -15.90 -15.99
C GLY A 80 1.21 -14.41 -16.26
N ALA A 81 0.40 -14.07 -17.28
CA ALA A 81 0.01 -12.69 -17.59
C ALA A 81 -1.17 -12.18 -16.74
N THR A 82 -1.88 -13.08 -16.05
CA THR A 82 -3.12 -12.74 -15.29
C THR A 82 -3.10 -13.24 -13.85
N GLU A 83 -2.08 -13.99 -13.45
CA GLU A 83 -1.95 -14.57 -12.11
C GLU A 83 -0.56 -14.33 -11.55
N ASP A 84 -0.45 -14.20 -10.23
CA ASP A 84 0.83 -14.04 -9.54
C ASP A 84 1.67 -15.32 -9.67
N ILE A 85 2.95 -15.16 -9.98
CA ILE A 85 3.90 -16.25 -10.06
C ILE A 85 4.74 -16.27 -8.78
N PHE A 86 4.73 -17.38 -8.07
CA PHE A 86 5.52 -17.57 -6.87
C PHE A 86 6.65 -18.57 -7.11
N PHE A 87 7.84 -18.22 -6.64
CA PHE A 87 8.93 -19.17 -6.51
C PHE A 87 8.76 -19.97 -5.22
N VAL A 88 8.59 -21.29 -5.33
CA VAL A 88 8.44 -22.17 -4.16
C VAL A 88 9.60 -23.16 -4.13
N LEU A 89 10.34 -23.18 -3.04
CA LEU A 89 11.40 -24.12 -2.77
C LEU A 89 10.96 -25.09 -1.64
N ILE A 90 10.85 -26.37 -1.94
CA ILE A 90 10.56 -27.40 -0.95
C ILE A 90 11.85 -28.12 -0.57
N ILE A 91 12.24 -27.99 0.69
CA ILE A 91 13.46 -28.57 1.24
C ILE A 91 13.07 -29.76 2.14
N ALA A 92 13.74 -30.89 1.97
CA ALA A 92 13.56 -32.08 2.79
C ALA A 92 14.89 -32.52 3.40
N ASN A 93 14.83 -33.23 4.55
CA ASN A 93 15.99 -33.90 5.17
C ASN A 93 17.13 -32.97 5.63
N SER A 94 16.83 -31.89 6.34
CA SER A 94 17.84 -31.02 6.94
C SER A 94 18.90 -30.47 5.95
N VAL A 95 18.46 -30.17 4.73
CA VAL A 95 19.28 -29.48 3.73
C VAL A 95 19.15 -27.98 3.96
N GLU A 96 20.26 -27.27 4.02
CA GLU A 96 20.31 -25.84 4.06
C GLU A 96 20.43 -25.29 2.62
N VAL A 97 19.60 -24.31 2.26
CA VAL A 97 19.59 -23.68 0.95
C VAL A 97 19.61 -22.17 1.14
N PHE A 98 20.56 -21.52 0.51
CA PHE A 98 20.61 -20.07 0.41
C PHE A 98 19.91 -19.60 -0.87
N VAL A 99 18.98 -18.66 -0.76
CA VAL A 99 18.28 -18.09 -1.90
C VAL A 99 18.80 -16.68 -2.15
N ASN A 100 19.31 -16.44 -3.36
CA ASN A 100 19.85 -15.15 -3.78
C ASN A 100 19.05 -14.59 -4.97
N PHE A 101 18.38 -13.48 -4.77
CA PHE A 101 17.72 -12.67 -5.80
C PHE A 101 18.57 -11.47 -6.23
N GLY A 102 19.88 -11.51 -5.95
CA GLY A 102 20.83 -10.42 -6.19
C GLY A 102 21.25 -9.66 -4.92
N GLN A 103 20.65 -9.97 -3.77
CA GLN A 103 20.90 -9.24 -2.50
C GLN A 103 22.13 -9.77 -1.72
N ASP A 104 22.60 -10.97 -2.01
CA ASP A 104 23.66 -11.61 -1.22
C ASP A 104 25.04 -11.46 -1.88
N SER A 105 25.85 -10.59 -1.31
CA SER A 105 27.26 -10.42 -1.71
C SER A 105 28.24 -11.28 -0.89
N GLN A 106 27.77 -12.01 0.12
CA GLN A 106 28.63 -12.74 1.06
C GLN A 106 28.90 -14.19 0.61
N ASN A 107 27.98 -14.80 -0.14
CA ASN A 107 28.03 -16.20 -0.55
C ASN A 107 28.32 -16.36 -2.06
N VAL A 108 28.80 -15.31 -2.72
CA VAL A 108 29.21 -15.34 -4.13
C VAL A 108 30.70 -15.05 -4.25
N ALA A 109 31.42 -15.82 -5.04
CA ALA A 109 32.84 -15.61 -5.34
C ALA A 109 33.01 -14.62 -6.52
N SER A 110 32.04 -14.59 -7.42
CA SER A 110 32.04 -13.73 -8.63
C SER A 110 30.87 -12.74 -8.50
N ALA A 111 31.16 -11.45 -8.42
CA ALA A 111 30.14 -10.41 -8.30
C ALA A 111 29.62 -9.98 -9.69
N ASN A 112 28.74 -10.79 -10.29
CA ASN A 112 28.11 -10.47 -11.57
C ASN A 112 26.78 -9.75 -11.32
N ALA A 113 26.59 -8.59 -11.94
CA ALA A 113 25.31 -7.90 -12.00
C ALA A 113 24.46 -8.38 -13.19
N ASP A 114 23.17 -8.07 -13.17
CA ASP A 114 22.29 -8.24 -14.33
C ASP A 114 22.52 -7.17 -15.41
N GLY A 115 21.69 -7.18 -16.46
CA GLY A 115 21.81 -6.25 -17.57
C GLY A 115 21.62 -4.77 -17.22
N GLU A 116 20.98 -4.48 -16.07
CA GLU A 116 20.77 -3.12 -15.54
C GLU A 116 21.82 -2.74 -14.49
N GLY A 117 22.81 -3.59 -14.26
CA GLY A 117 23.86 -3.35 -13.27
C GLY A 117 23.43 -3.63 -11.82
N ILE A 118 22.33 -4.34 -11.63
CA ILE A 118 21.73 -4.61 -10.32
C ILE A 118 21.99 -6.05 -9.90
N GLY A 119 22.15 -6.25 -8.61
CA GLY A 119 22.32 -7.56 -8.00
C GLY A 119 23.76 -8.05 -7.99
N THR A 120 23.98 -9.13 -7.23
CA THR A 120 25.28 -9.80 -7.09
C THR A 120 25.05 -11.30 -7.21
N PHE A 121 25.49 -11.87 -8.32
CA PHE A 121 25.31 -13.29 -8.67
C PHE A 121 26.65 -13.98 -8.89
N GLU A 122 26.73 -15.27 -8.60
CA GLU A 122 27.91 -16.08 -8.92
C GLU A 122 28.08 -16.23 -10.45
N TYR A 123 26.97 -16.42 -11.16
CA TYR A 123 26.93 -16.50 -12.61
C TYR A 123 26.12 -15.35 -13.18
N ALA A 124 26.63 -14.71 -14.22
CA ALA A 124 25.93 -13.58 -14.85
C ALA A 124 24.54 -14.02 -15.35
N PRO A 125 23.48 -13.27 -15.00
CA PRO A 125 22.18 -13.48 -15.63
C PRO A 125 22.26 -13.37 -17.15
N PRO A 126 21.46 -14.15 -17.91
CA PRO A 126 21.44 -14.05 -19.36
C PRO A 126 21.01 -12.65 -19.82
N THR A 127 21.46 -12.24 -21.00
CA THR A 127 21.04 -10.97 -21.60
C THR A 127 19.50 -10.89 -21.67
N GLY A 128 18.94 -9.78 -21.23
CA GLY A 128 17.50 -9.55 -21.18
C GLY A 128 16.82 -10.05 -19.91
N TYR A 129 17.55 -10.69 -19.00
CA TYR A 129 17.03 -11.08 -17.68
C TYR A 129 17.60 -10.19 -16.60
N VAL A 130 16.72 -9.81 -15.67
CA VAL A 130 17.05 -8.93 -14.55
C VAL A 130 16.80 -9.66 -13.23
N SER A 131 17.46 -9.23 -12.18
CA SER A 131 17.25 -9.73 -10.83
C SER A 131 15.80 -9.52 -10.38
N LEU A 132 15.22 -10.50 -9.70
CA LEU A 132 13.87 -10.41 -9.12
C LEU A 132 13.95 -9.56 -7.85
N CYS A 133 14.02 -8.26 -8.01
CA CYS A 133 14.08 -7.30 -6.91
C CYS A 133 13.31 -6.02 -7.29
N SER A 134 12.94 -5.24 -6.28
CA SER A 134 12.17 -4.00 -6.48
C SER A 134 12.90 -2.95 -7.32
N SER A 135 14.24 -2.95 -7.32
CA SER A 135 15.02 -2.01 -8.15
C SER A 135 14.88 -2.24 -9.67
N ASN A 136 14.44 -3.42 -10.09
CA ASN A 136 14.16 -3.77 -11.49
C ASN A 136 12.68 -3.65 -11.88
N LEU A 137 11.82 -3.31 -10.93
CA LEU A 137 10.41 -3.04 -11.22
C LEU A 137 10.31 -1.64 -11.83
N THR A 138 10.16 -1.58 -13.15
CA THR A 138 10.08 -0.31 -13.90
C THR A 138 8.75 0.42 -13.69
N THR A 139 7.80 -0.21 -13.01
CA THR A 139 6.46 0.32 -12.77
C THR A 139 6.27 0.92 -11.38
N ASP A 140 7.22 0.75 -10.45
CA ASP A 140 7.13 1.38 -9.14
C ASP A 140 7.13 2.91 -9.30
N ALA A 141 6.10 3.56 -8.79
CA ALA A 141 6.05 5.01 -8.74
C ALA A 141 6.91 5.53 -7.59
N ILE A 142 6.93 4.78 -6.49
CA ILE A 142 7.66 5.09 -5.27
C ILE A 142 8.45 3.85 -4.84
N GLY A 143 9.72 4.01 -4.47
CA GLY A 143 10.49 2.90 -3.92
C GLY A 143 11.95 2.83 -4.37
N PRO A 144 12.64 1.73 -4.06
CA PRO A 144 14.05 1.58 -4.39
C PRO A 144 14.33 1.78 -5.87
N GLY A 145 15.31 2.62 -6.18
CA GLY A 145 15.65 2.98 -7.56
C GLY A 145 14.84 4.12 -8.17
N GLN A 146 13.80 4.60 -7.47
CA GLN A 146 13.01 5.78 -7.88
C GLN A 146 13.54 7.06 -7.24
N SER A 147 13.18 8.20 -7.82
CA SER A 147 13.50 9.52 -7.24
C SER A 147 12.68 9.83 -5.99
N SER A 148 11.58 9.13 -5.78
CA SER A 148 10.67 9.25 -4.65
C SER A 148 10.72 7.97 -3.83
N GLN A 149 10.95 8.09 -2.53
CA GLN A 149 11.04 6.98 -1.61
C GLN A 149 9.81 6.92 -0.70
N ALA A 150 9.55 5.77 -0.11
CA ALA A 150 8.37 5.57 0.75
C ALA A 150 8.39 6.48 1.99
N ASP A 151 9.57 6.78 2.55
CA ASP A 151 9.75 7.66 3.71
C ASP A 151 9.59 9.16 3.38
N ASP A 152 9.58 9.54 2.09
CA ASP A 152 9.16 10.88 1.66
C ASP A 152 7.67 11.12 1.87
N HIS A 153 6.85 10.06 2.07
CA HIS A 153 5.39 10.14 2.09
C HIS A 153 4.74 9.51 3.32
N PHE A 154 5.41 8.53 3.95
CA PHE A 154 4.89 7.81 5.12
C PHE A 154 6.01 7.43 6.08
N ASP A 155 5.77 7.61 7.38
CA ASP A 155 6.70 7.16 8.41
C ASP A 155 5.99 6.54 9.61
N THR A 156 6.70 5.67 10.33
CA THR A 156 6.29 5.05 11.59
C THR A 156 7.28 5.39 12.67
N VAL A 157 6.92 6.30 13.56
CA VAL A 157 7.79 6.81 14.61
C VAL A 157 7.39 6.27 15.97
N LEU A 158 8.37 5.77 16.72
CA LEU A 158 8.23 5.40 18.13
C LEU A 158 8.81 6.50 19.02
N TYR A 159 8.07 6.93 20.03
CA TYR A 159 8.55 7.94 20.97
C TYR A 159 8.08 7.67 22.39
N THR A 160 8.73 8.31 23.34
CA THR A 160 8.34 8.33 24.76
C THR A 160 7.79 9.71 25.10
N GLY A 161 6.59 9.74 25.67
CA GLY A 161 5.96 10.97 26.11
C GLY A 161 6.70 11.64 27.25
N ASN A 162 6.68 12.97 27.28
CA ASN A 162 7.34 13.77 28.31
C ASN A 162 6.35 14.57 29.20
N GLY A 163 5.03 14.51 28.90
CA GLY A 163 3.99 15.24 29.62
C GLY A 163 3.95 16.74 29.36
N THR A 164 4.84 17.25 28.52
CA THR A 164 4.90 18.64 28.06
C THR A 164 4.92 18.66 26.53
N GLY A 165 4.94 19.82 25.88
CA GLY A 165 5.06 19.85 24.41
C GLY A 165 6.39 19.27 23.95
N GLN A 166 6.36 18.42 22.90
CA GLN A 166 7.58 17.91 22.24
C GLN A 166 7.36 17.71 20.74
N SER A 167 8.43 17.94 19.98
CA SER A 167 8.44 17.69 18.53
C SER A 167 8.77 16.23 18.25
N ILE A 168 8.00 15.63 17.34
CA ILE A 168 8.16 14.27 16.83
C ILE A 168 8.63 14.41 15.38
N THR A 169 9.85 13.97 15.11
CA THR A 169 10.47 14.07 13.79
C THR A 169 10.07 12.87 12.95
N THR A 170 9.64 13.13 11.71
CA THR A 170 9.38 12.16 10.63
C THR A 170 10.30 12.45 9.45
N GLY A 171 10.35 11.59 8.44
CA GLY A 171 11.13 11.81 7.21
C GLY A 171 10.58 12.92 6.30
N HIS A 172 9.35 13.41 6.57
CA HIS A 172 8.61 14.32 5.69
C HIS A 172 7.75 15.32 6.47
N ALA A 173 7.19 16.30 5.77
CA ALA A 173 6.15 17.17 6.31
C ALA A 173 4.88 16.35 6.59
N THR A 174 4.40 16.35 7.82
CA THR A 174 3.22 15.57 8.22
C THR A 174 1.94 16.35 7.92
N ASP A 175 1.01 15.72 7.21
CA ASP A 175 -0.34 16.25 6.98
C ASP A 175 -1.41 15.45 7.73
N PHE A 176 -1.13 14.17 8.04
CA PHE A 176 -2.01 13.31 8.82
C PHE A 176 -1.18 12.51 9.82
N ALA A 177 -1.55 12.59 11.09
CA ALA A 177 -0.93 11.84 12.17
C ALA A 177 -1.97 10.96 12.88
N TRP A 178 -1.67 9.66 12.99
CA TRP A 178 -2.44 8.68 13.72
C TRP A 178 -1.59 8.16 14.87
N ILE A 179 -1.95 8.50 16.11
CA ILE A 179 -1.15 8.24 17.30
C ILE A 179 -1.83 7.21 18.20
N LYS A 180 -1.06 6.30 18.77
CA LYS A 180 -1.52 5.33 19.76
C LYS A 180 -0.48 5.08 20.83
N THR A 181 -0.90 5.13 22.09
CA THR A 181 -0.06 4.63 23.19
C THR A 181 0.07 3.11 23.10
N ARG A 182 1.28 2.61 23.28
CA ARG A 182 1.61 1.18 23.19
C ARG A 182 1.42 0.44 24.53
N ALA A 183 1.42 1.16 25.64
CA ALA A 183 1.42 0.59 26.98
C ALA A 183 0.08 0.78 27.72
N LEU A 184 -0.77 1.70 27.27
CA LEU A 184 -1.97 2.10 27.98
C LEU A 184 -3.22 1.96 27.12
N GLY A 185 -4.38 1.74 27.74
CA GLY A 185 -5.66 1.55 27.09
C GLY A 185 -6.35 2.85 26.61
N TYR A 186 -5.56 3.91 26.29
CA TYR A 186 -6.13 5.15 25.77
C TYR A 186 -6.61 4.99 24.34
N GLN A 187 -7.56 5.82 23.95
CA GLN A 187 -8.09 5.89 22.59
C GLN A 187 -7.00 6.25 21.59
N HIS A 188 -7.20 5.85 20.35
CA HIS A 188 -6.43 6.37 19.23
C HIS A 188 -6.67 7.88 19.06
N SER A 189 -5.70 8.59 18.51
CA SER A 189 -5.81 10.00 18.17
C SER A 189 -5.47 10.24 16.70
N LEU A 190 -6.39 10.88 15.98
CA LEU A 190 -6.22 11.24 14.58
C LEU A 190 -6.28 12.76 14.43
N TYR A 191 -5.27 13.28 13.77
CA TYR A 191 -5.09 14.70 13.49
C TYR A 191 -4.72 14.90 12.04
N ASP A 192 -5.14 16.01 11.43
CA ASP A 192 -4.74 16.38 10.07
C ASP A 192 -4.58 17.89 9.89
N SER A 193 -3.78 18.28 8.91
CA SER A 193 -3.49 19.67 8.57
C SER A 193 -4.70 20.42 7.99
N VAL A 194 -5.68 19.70 7.46
CA VAL A 194 -6.90 20.29 6.87
C VAL A 194 -7.86 20.82 7.95
N ARG A 195 -7.99 20.09 9.07
CA ARG A 195 -8.77 20.55 10.24
C ARG A 195 -7.96 21.42 11.19
N GLY A 196 -6.64 21.21 11.19
CA GLY A 196 -5.69 21.79 12.15
C GLY A 196 -5.48 20.89 13.37
N GLY A 197 -4.28 20.95 13.94
CA GLY A 197 -3.81 20.06 15.01
C GLY A 197 -4.63 20.10 16.31
N ARG A 198 -5.35 21.19 16.55
CA ARG A 198 -6.23 21.34 17.73
C ARG A 198 -7.43 20.40 17.74
N TYR A 199 -7.80 19.81 16.59
CA TYR A 199 -9.03 19.00 16.43
C TYR A 199 -8.69 17.51 16.40
N ARG A 200 -8.91 16.81 17.52
CA ARG A 200 -8.73 15.38 17.65
C ARG A 200 -9.96 14.60 17.24
N LEU A 201 -9.76 13.49 16.54
CA LEU A 201 -10.74 12.42 16.36
C LEU A 201 -10.21 11.13 17.01
N ALA A 202 -11.12 10.22 17.39
CA ALA A 202 -10.79 8.89 17.89
C ALA A 202 -11.31 7.83 16.91
N SER A 203 -10.44 7.02 16.31
CA SER A 203 -10.83 6.02 15.29
C SER A 203 -11.50 4.78 15.87
N ASP A 204 -11.35 4.57 17.17
CA ASP A 204 -11.94 3.49 17.95
C ASP A 204 -13.24 3.88 18.67
N GLN A 205 -13.80 5.06 18.36
CA GLN A 205 -15.02 5.59 18.97
C GLN A 205 -15.86 6.37 17.95
N ALA A 206 -17.19 6.25 18.08
CA ALA A 206 -18.16 7.03 17.32
C ALA A 206 -18.38 8.44 17.96
N LEU A 207 -17.30 9.17 18.24
CA LEU A 207 -17.37 10.49 18.87
C LEU A 207 -17.21 11.60 17.83
N GLN A 208 -17.80 12.78 18.12
CA GLN A 208 -17.48 14.00 17.38
C GLN A 208 -16.03 14.43 17.60
N GLN A 209 -15.52 15.35 16.78
CA GLN A 209 -14.20 15.92 17.01
C GLN A 209 -14.12 16.69 18.33
N VAL A 210 -12.97 16.63 18.97
CA VAL A 210 -12.69 17.36 20.21
C VAL A 210 -11.72 18.48 19.92
N ASP A 211 -12.13 19.71 20.23
CA ASP A 211 -11.29 20.90 20.13
C ASP A 211 -10.51 21.10 21.44
N ASN A 212 -9.18 21.02 21.36
CA ASN A 212 -8.31 21.34 22.50
C ASN A 212 -6.97 21.91 22.02
N ALA A 213 -6.93 23.20 21.80
CA ALA A 213 -5.76 23.90 21.28
C ALA A 213 -4.53 23.84 22.20
N SER A 214 -4.71 23.63 23.50
CA SER A 214 -3.60 23.62 24.45
C SER A 214 -2.99 22.23 24.68
N ALA A 215 -3.71 21.16 24.38
CA ALA A 215 -3.30 19.80 24.72
C ALA A 215 -3.04 18.89 23.50
N ASN A 216 -3.74 19.13 22.40
CA ASN A 216 -3.64 18.34 21.16
C ASN A 216 -2.34 18.68 20.39
N ILE A 217 -2.25 18.34 19.10
CA ILE A 217 -1.14 18.73 18.25
C ILE A 217 -1.06 20.27 18.18
N GLN A 218 0.14 20.80 18.39
CA GLN A 218 0.41 22.23 18.41
C GLN A 218 0.77 22.77 17.04
N SER A 219 1.49 21.97 16.24
CA SER A 219 1.86 22.31 14.86
C SER A 219 2.08 21.06 14.02
N PHE A 220 1.82 21.19 12.73
CA PHE A 220 2.36 20.32 11.70
C PHE A 220 3.62 20.99 11.14
N ASP A 221 4.74 20.27 11.15
CA ASP A 221 6.05 20.82 10.88
C ASP A 221 6.59 20.29 9.52
N SER A 222 7.60 20.92 8.98
CA SER A 222 8.21 20.54 7.69
C SER A 222 8.87 19.15 7.72
N ASN A 223 9.12 18.61 8.91
CA ASN A 223 9.74 17.30 9.13
C ASN A 223 9.11 16.56 10.30
N GLY A 224 7.79 16.71 10.49
CA GLY A 224 7.08 16.05 11.58
C GLY A 224 5.91 16.87 12.13
N PHE A 225 5.72 16.79 13.45
CA PHE A 225 4.67 17.50 14.17
C PHE A 225 5.03 17.68 15.64
N THR A 226 4.39 18.64 16.30
CA THR A 226 4.60 18.89 17.74
C THR A 226 3.36 18.48 18.52
N VAL A 227 3.49 17.51 19.44
CA VAL A 227 2.42 17.11 20.36
C VAL A 227 2.36 18.04 21.57
N GLY A 228 1.15 18.28 22.09
CA GLY A 228 0.93 19.03 23.30
C GLY A 228 0.99 18.17 24.56
N THR A 229 0.07 18.40 25.49
CA THR A 229 0.06 17.76 26.81
C THR A 229 -0.97 16.66 26.97
N LEU A 230 -1.71 16.30 25.90
CA LEU A 230 -2.76 15.30 25.98
C LEU A 230 -2.18 13.93 26.36
N ILE A 231 -2.71 13.30 27.39
CA ILE A 231 -2.22 12.01 27.90
C ILE A 231 -2.36 10.87 26.88
N ASN A 232 -3.34 10.96 25.96
CA ASN A 232 -3.50 9.99 24.88
C ASN A 232 -2.27 9.96 23.96
N ASP A 233 -1.57 11.09 23.83
CA ASP A 233 -0.51 11.30 22.86
C ASP A 233 0.85 11.57 23.51
N ASN A 234 0.89 12.07 24.76
CA ASN A 234 2.15 12.53 25.37
C ASN A 234 2.20 12.41 26.91
N GLN A 235 1.61 11.37 27.51
CA GLN A 235 1.80 11.13 28.95
C GLN A 235 3.27 10.84 29.27
N ASN A 236 3.78 11.48 30.33
CA ASN A 236 5.15 11.31 30.79
C ASN A 236 5.52 9.83 31.00
N ASN A 237 6.65 9.40 30.43
CA ASN A 237 7.18 8.03 30.44
C ASN A 237 6.32 6.95 29.76
N ALA A 238 5.21 7.29 29.12
CA ALA A 238 4.46 6.34 28.29
C ALA A 238 5.06 6.23 26.89
N THR A 239 4.99 5.04 26.30
CA THR A 239 5.49 4.80 24.94
C THR A 239 4.38 4.86 23.91
N TYR A 240 4.68 5.45 22.77
CA TYR A 240 3.75 5.71 21.68
C TYR A 240 4.26 5.19 20.34
N VAL A 241 3.36 4.98 19.44
CA VAL A 241 3.61 4.89 18.00
C VAL A 241 2.80 5.99 17.30
N ALA A 242 3.41 6.65 16.35
CA ALA A 242 2.76 7.57 15.43
C ALA A 242 2.98 7.06 14.00
N TRP A 243 1.92 6.97 13.25
CA TRP A 243 1.92 6.78 11.81
C TRP A 243 1.62 8.13 11.17
N SER A 244 2.45 8.56 10.25
CA SER A 244 2.32 9.87 9.62
C SER A 244 2.29 9.75 8.11
N TRP A 245 1.43 10.55 7.47
CA TRP A 245 1.30 10.64 6.02
C TRP A 245 1.48 12.09 5.57
N LYS A 246 2.13 12.24 4.43
CA LYS A 246 2.22 13.49 3.71
C LYS A 246 1.10 13.57 2.69
N ALA A 247 0.34 14.65 2.73
CA ALA A 247 -0.60 15.03 1.68
C ALA A 247 -0.05 16.23 0.90
N GLY A 248 -0.88 17.16 0.47
CA GLY A 248 -0.47 18.31 -0.32
C GLY A 248 -0.03 19.54 0.49
N GLY A 249 0.06 19.42 1.82
CA GLY A 249 0.39 20.52 2.73
C GLY A 249 -0.85 21.21 3.32
N GLU A 250 -0.64 21.99 4.39
CA GLU A 250 -1.70 22.64 5.16
C GLU A 250 -2.44 23.72 4.34
N PRO A 251 -3.79 23.62 4.18
CA PRO A 251 -4.58 24.71 3.62
C PRO A 251 -4.63 25.93 4.55
N THR A 252 -4.44 27.11 4.01
CA THR A 252 -4.37 28.39 4.77
C THR A 252 -5.66 29.19 4.78
N ALA A 253 -6.67 28.78 4.01
CA ALA A 253 -7.97 29.44 3.90
C ALA A 253 -9.10 28.43 3.77
N ASP A 254 -10.32 28.83 4.01
CA ASP A 254 -11.53 28.09 3.63
C ASP A 254 -11.97 28.49 2.21
N ASN A 255 -12.48 27.54 1.45
CA ASN A 255 -13.04 27.81 0.14
C ASN A 255 -14.43 28.43 0.26
N SER A 256 -14.62 29.56 -0.42
CA SER A 256 -15.89 30.29 -0.53
C SER A 256 -16.49 30.27 -1.93
N ASN A 257 -15.79 29.67 -2.91
CA ASN A 257 -16.21 29.64 -4.30
C ASN A 257 -17.11 28.42 -4.58
N ALA A 258 -17.86 28.48 -5.68
CA ALA A 258 -18.75 27.41 -6.11
C ALA A 258 -17.95 26.15 -6.56
N ALA A 259 -18.65 25.03 -6.69
CA ALA A 259 -18.05 23.74 -7.02
C ALA A 259 -17.43 23.71 -8.43
N ASP A 260 -18.01 24.45 -9.36
CA ASP A 260 -17.59 24.58 -10.77
C ASP A 260 -16.59 25.73 -11.01
N ALA A 261 -16.14 26.39 -9.95
CA ALA A 261 -15.17 27.48 -10.00
C ALA A 261 -13.80 27.07 -9.47
N GLU A 262 -12.79 27.87 -9.77
CA GLU A 262 -11.49 27.75 -9.12
C GLU A 262 -11.63 27.95 -7.61
N PRO A 263 -11.07 27.04 -6.76
CA PRO A 263 -11.13 27.21 -5.31
C PRO A 263 -10.45 28.50 -4.85
N THR A 264 -10.93 29.05 -3.74
CA THR A 264 -10.27 30.17 -3.07
C THR A 264 -8.79 29.86 -2.84
N ALA A 265 -7.90 30.78 -3.19
CA ALA A 265 -6.46 30.58 -3.02
C ALA A 265 -6.10 30.17 -1.59
N GLY A 266 -5.31 29.10 -1.45
CA GLY A 266 -4.92 28.53 -0.17
C GLY A 266 -5.93 27.54 0.46
N SER A 267 -7.11 27.35 -0.11
CA SER A 267 -8.09 26.38 0.44
C SER A 267 -7.87 24.94 -0.03
N VAL A 268 -7.24 24.79 -1.20
CA VAL A 268 -6.93 23.49 -1.81
C VAL A 268 -5.46 23.44 -2.20
N LYS A 269 -4.76 22.45 -1.67
CA LYS A 269 -3.37 22.16 -2.03
C LYS A 269 -3.23 20.78 -2.62
N ILE A 270 -2.61 20.67 -3.78
CA ILE A 270 -2.28 19.42 -4.46
C ILE A 270 -0.77 19.43 -4.71
N ASP A 271 -0.07 18.40 -4.21
CA ASP A 271 1.39 18.26 -4.35
C ASP A 271 2.17 19.50 -3.91
N GLY A 272 1.74 20.14 -2.81
CA GLY A 272 2.35 21.34 -2.25
C GLY A 272 1.92 22.65 -2.88
N VAL A 273 1.14 22.64 -3.97
CA VAL A 273 0.76 23.82 -4.75
C VAL A 273 -0.73 24.14 -4.59
N ASN A 274 -1.07 25.44 -4.52
CA ASN A 274 -2.46 25.86 -4.58
C ASN A 274 -3.09 25.44 -5.91
N LYS A 275 -4.24 24.77 -5.84
CA LYS A 275 -4.95 24.37 -7.05
C LYS A 275 -5.42 25.58 -7.84
N SER A 276 -5.11 25.60 -9.12
CA SER A 276 -5.65 26.54 -10.12
C SER A 276 -6.75 25.85 -10.94
N GLY A 277 -7.76 26.61 -11.34
CA GLY A 277 -8.90 26.13 -12.11
C GLY A 277 -9.87 25.23 -11.33
N ALA A 278 -11.06 25.04 -11.86
CA ALA A 278 -12.08 24.18 -11.28
C ALA A 278 -11.66 22.71 -11.19
N PHE A 279 -12.34 21.94 -10.36
CA PHE A 279 -12.19 20.48 -10.33
C PHE A 279 -12.86 19.85 -11.54
N SER A 280 -12.27 18.76 -12.06
CA SER A 280 -12.89 17.90 -13.06
C SER A 280 -13.94 16.97 -12.41
N GLY A 281 -14.73 16.25 -13.24
CA GLY A 281 -15.74 15.31 -12.77
C GLY A 281 -17.08 15.94 -12.40
N SER A 282 -17.25 17.25 -12.64
CA SER A 282 -18.48 18.00 -12.35
C SER A 282 -18.98 17.76 -10.91
N PRO A 283 -18.21 18.18 -9.90
CA PRO A 283 -18.62 18.04 -8.50
C PRO A 283 -19.90 18.83 -8.21
N ASP A 284 -20.76 18.28 -7.35
CA ASP A 284 -22.02 18.93 -6.96
C ASP A 284 -21.82 19.94 -5.82
N ILE A 285 -20.77 19.76 -5.03
CA ILE A 285 -20.42 20.67 -3.93
C ILE A 285 -18.95 21.06 -3.95
N ALA A 286 -18.68 22.26 -3.47
CA ALA A 286 -17.32 22.70 -3.19
C ALA A 286 -16.78 22.06 -1.92
N VAL A 287 -15.51 21.64 -1.94
CA VAL A 287 -14.81 21.27 -0.70
C VAL A 287 -14.52 22.52 0.12
N THR A 288 -14.59 22.43 1.43
CA THR A 288 -14.20 23.52 2.33
C THR A 288 -12.68 23.70 2.34
N ARG A 289 -11.96 22.58 2.48
CA ARG A 289 -10.49 22.50 2.39
C ARG A 289 -10.10 21.14 1.83
N LEU A 290 -8.96 21.11 1.15
CA LEU A 290 -8.41 19.85 0.63
C LEU A 290 -6.88 19.88 0.63
N SER A 291 -6.27 18.74 0.96
CA SER A 291 -4.84 18.50 0.84
C SER A 291 -4.63 17.14 0.18
N ALA A 292 -3.94 17.08 -0.97
CA ALA A 292 -3.75 15.86 -1.74
C ALA A 292 -2.31 15.69 -2.20
N ASN A 293 -1.82 14.45 -2.11
CA ASN A 293 -0.56 13.98 -2.67
C ASN A 293 -0.89 12.95 -3.75
N THR A 294 -0.78 13.35 -5.01
CA THR A 294 -1.16 12.51 -6.15
C THR A 294 -0.16 11.39 -6.39
N GLU A 295 1.10 11.57 -6.02
CA GLU A 295 2.14 10.57 -6.12
C GLU A 295 1.95 9.43 -5.10
N ALA A 296 1.67 9.78 -3.84
CA ALA A 296 1.43 8.81 -2.78
C ALA A 296 -0.01 8.25 -2.74
N GLY A 297 -0.91 8.77 -3.58
CA GLY A 297 -2.30 8.32 -3.63
C GLY A 297 -3.10 8.60 -2.37
N PHE A 298 -2.82 9.71 -1.67
CA PHE A 298 -3.47 10.07 -0.42
C PHE A 298 -4.04 11.48 -0.44
N SER A 299 -5.28 11.65 0.00
CA SER A 299 -5.86 12.99 0.19
C SER A 299 -6.76 13.09 1.42
N ILE A 300 -6.88 14.32 1.91
CA ILE A 300 -7.69 14.75 3.05
C ILE A 300 -8.68 15.79 2.56
N VAL A 301 -9.97 15.49 2.67
CA VAL A 301 -11.05 16.30 2.09
C VAL A 301 -12.03 16.73 3.19
N LYS A 302 -12.15 18.02 3.43
CA LYS A 302 -13.18 18.61 4.31
C LYS A 302 -14.30 19.17 3.47
N TYR A 303 -15.53 18.77 3.75
CA TYR A 303 -16.72 19.24 3.05
C TYR A 303 -17.89 19.47 3.99
N THR A 304 -18.90 20.17 3.49
CA THR A 304 -20.17 20.39 4.22
C THR A 304 -21.30 19.67 3.48
N GLY A 305 -22.05 18.85 4.21
CA GLY A 305 -23.19 18.13 3.66
C GLY A 305 -24.32 19.06 3.23
N VAL A 306 -25.14 18.57 2.31
CA VAL A 306 -26.29 19.29 1.74
C VAL A 306 -27.53 18.40 1.67
N THR A 307 -28.69 18.98 1.40
CA THR A 307 -29.94 18.21 1.25
C THR A 307 -30.03 17.41 -0.06
N ALA A 308 -29.20 17.75 -1.06
CA ALA A 308 -29.17 17.04 -2.32
C ALA A 308 -28.63 15.62 -2.14
N ASN A 309 -29.07 14.69 -2.97
CA ASN A 309 -28.70 13.28 -2.98
C ASN A 309 -28.94 12.66 -4.36
N PRO A 310 -27.96 11.97 -4.97
CA PRO A 310 -26.56 11.84 -4.55
C PRO A 310 -25.77 13.14 -4.69
N ILE A 311 -24.58 13.21 -4.07
CA ILE A 311 -23.63 14.31 -4.26
C ILE A 311 -22.23 13.79 -4.62
N LYS A 312 -21.61 14.45 -5.57
CA LYS A 312 -20.23 14.24 -6.01
C LYS A 312 -19.29 15.21 -5.31
N ILE A 313 -18.25 14.68 -4.72
CA ILE A 313 -17.26 15.43 -3.93
C ILE A 313 -15.87 15.21 -4.55
N PRO A 314 -15.13 16.26 -4.92
CA PRO A 314 -13.80 16.10 -5.48
C PRO A 314 -12.80 15.65 -4.41
N HIS A 315 -11.88 14.75 -4.77
CA HIS A 315 -10.86 14.23 -3.85
C HIS A 315 -9.44 14.70 -4.16
N GLY A 316 -9.20 15.32 -5.30
CA GLY A 316 -7.89 15.91 -5.64
C GLY A 316 -6.81 14.93 -6.06
N LEU A 317 -7.08 13.62 -6.11
CA LEU A 317 -6.15 12.60 -6.62
C LEU A 317 -6.29 12.47 -8.15
N ASN A 318 -5.34 11.77 -8.77
CA ASN A 318 -5.30 11.47 -10.20
C ASN A 318 -5.83 10.06 -10.55
N SER A 319 -6.21 9.28 -9.55
CA SER A 319 -6.80 7.94 -9.66
C SER A 319 -7.99 7.80 -8.72
N ALA A 320 -8.90 6.86 -9.04
CA ALA A 320 -10.04 6.57 -8.20
C ALA A 320 -9.60 6.06 -6.82
N PRO A 321 -10.08 6.65 -5.71
CA PRO A 321 -9.85 6.10 -4.40
C PRO A 321 -10.40 4.68 -4.27
N GLU A 322 -9.58 3.78 -3.74
CA GLU A 322 -9.95 2.39 -3.45
C GLU A 322 -10.35 2.23 -1.97
N PHE A 323 -9.90 3.13 -1.10
CA PHE A 323 -10.21 3.09 0.31
C PHE A 323 -10.58 4.49 0.80
N LEU A 324 -11.80 4.62 1.33
CA LEU A 324 -12.37 5.87 1.84
C LEU A 324 -12.74 5.71 3.30
N ILE A 325 -12.30 6.65 4.14
CA ILE A 325 -12.73 6.77 5.54
C ILE A 325 -13.42 8.12 5.71
N ILE A 326 -14.69 8.13 6.04
CA ILE A 326 -15.47 9.36 6.22
C ILE A 326 -15.96 9.49 7.67
N LYS A 327 -15.85 10.69 8.23
CA LYS A 327 -16.31 11.00 9.58
C LYS A 327 -17.06 12.33 9.63
N ARG A 328 -18.25 12.31 10.21
CA ARG A 328 -18.97 13.52 10.62
C ARG A 328 -18.27 14.15 11.82
N LEU A 329 -18.09 15.49 11.80
CA LEU A 329 -17.26 16.21 12.77
C LEU A 329 -18.05 16.77 13.95
N ASP A 330 -19.35 17.06 13.78
CA ASP A 330 -20.22 17.74 14.74
C ASP A 330 -21.15 16.80 15.53
N ALA A 331 -21.08 15.50 15.28
CA ALA A 331 -21.90 14.50 15.96
C ALA A 331 -21.16 13.19 16.23
N GLY A 332 -21.71 12.39 17.17
CA GLY A 332 -21.20 11.07 17.52
C GLY A 332 -21.60 9.97 16.53
N ASP A 333 -21.57 10.25 15.23
CA ASP A 333 -21.88 9.28 14.20
C ASP A 333 -20.68 8.35 13.94
N SER A 334 -20.96 7.11 13.51
CA SER A 334 -19.94 6.13 13.18
C SER A 334 -19.01 6.58 12.04
N TRP A 335 -17.79 6.07 12.05
CA TRP A 335 -16.87 6.15 10.94
C TRP A 335 -17.36 5.27 9.79
N VAL A 336 -17.49 5.83 8.63
CA VAL A 336 -17.85 5.11 7.41
C VAL A 336 -16.60 4.73 6.64
N VAL A 337 -16.48 3.45 6.30
CA VAL A 337 -15.40 2.96 5.46
C VAL A 337 -15.98 2.34 4.19
N GLY A 338 -15.55 2.84 3.04
CA GLY A 338 -15.82 2.30 1.72
C GLY A 338 -14.59 1.64 1.13
N GLU A 339 -14.78 0.49 0.48
CA GLU A 339 -13.72 -0.25 -0.19
C GLU A 339 -14.31 -1.11 -1.35
N PRO A 340 -13.48 -1.55 -2.34
CA PRO A 340 -14.00 -2.12 -3.58
C PRO A 340 -14.78 -3.43 -3.44
N SER A 341 -14.45 -4.30 -2.46
CA SER A 341 -15.11 -5.60 -2.33
C SER A 341 -16.56 -5.48 -1.87
N LEU A 342 -16.89 -4.39 -1.20
CA LEU A 342 -18.26 -4.03 -0.84
C LEU A 342 -18.97 -3.22 -1.94
N GLY A 343 -18.25 -2.84 -3.01
CA GLY A 343 -18.78 -2.28 -4.24
C GLY A 343 -19.19 -0.81 -4.17
N PHE A 344 -18.83 -0.05 -3.13
CA PHE A 344 -19.25 1.33 -2.93
C PHE A 344 -20.76 1.53 -3.18
N THR A 345 -21.55 0.55 -2.76
CA THR A 345 -23.00 0.55 -2.95
C THR A 345 -23.73 0.85 -1.65
N SER A 346 -25.00 1.07 -1.78
CA SER A 346 -25.87 1.71 -0.80
C SER A 346 -25.99 1.05 0.57
N SER A 347 -25.62 -0.21 0.72
CA SER A 347 -26.08 -0.97 1.89
C SER A 347 -24.96 -1.53 2.76
N ASN A 348 -23.76 -1.75 2.19
CA ASN A 348 -22.67 -2.40 2.88
C ASN A 348 -21.52 -1.43 3.10
N ILE A 349 -21.26 -1.11 4.33
CA ILE A 349 -20.11 -0.33 4.76
C ILE A 349 -19.41 -1.05 5.90
N LEU A 350 -18.13 -0.79 6.05
CA LEU A 350 -17.42 -1.08 7.29
C LEU A 350 -17.51 0.14 8.22
N ARG A 351 -17.53 -0.11 9.50
CA ARG A 351 -17.33 0.92 10.53
C ARG A 351 -15.94 0.75 11.13
N LEU A 352 -15.16 1.81 11.17
CA LEU A 352 -13.78 1.71 11.63
C LEU A 352 -13.71 1.26 13.11
N GLU A 353 -14.61 1.76 13.94
CA GLU A 353 -14.69 1.50 15.39
C GLU A 353 -15.37 0.17 15.76
N GLU A 354 -16.05 -0.50 14.84
CA GLU A 354 -16.81 -1.73 15.11
C GLU A 354 -16.23 -2.95 14.40
N ASN A 355 -16.55 -4.14 14.89
CA ASN A 355 -16.07 -5.42 14.34
C ASN A 355 -17.03 -6.07 13.34
N SER A 356 -18.07 -5.38 12.91
CA SER A 356 -19.12 -5.92 12.03
C SER A 356 -19.25 -5.12 10.73
N VAL A 357 -19.64 -5.81 9.67
CA VAL A 357 -20.24 -5.18 8.50
C VAL A 357 -21.65 -4.74 8.88
N VAL A 358 -22.00 -3.51 8.61
CA VAL A 358 -23.34 -2.99 8.94
C VAL A 358 -24.03 -2.60 7.64
N GLY A 359 -25.19 -3.24 7.39
CA GLY A 359 -26.16 -2.71 6.45
C GLY A 359 -26.82 -1.48 7.07
N LEU A 360 -26.50 -0.28 6.60
CA LEU A 360 -27.30 0.90 6.93
C LEU A 360 -28.49 0.94 5.99
N GLY A 361 -29.69 1.07 6.55
CA GLY A 361 -30.92 1.22 5.77
C GLY A 361 -30.98 2.49 4.92
N ASN A 362 -29.94 3.33 4.98
CA ASN A 362 -29.75 4.56 4.22
C ASN A 362 -28.60 4.43 3.26
N ILE A 363 -28.74 5.05 2.10
CA ILE A 363 -27.72 5.06 1.04
C ILE A 363 -26.50 5.84 1.51
N VAL A 364 -25.36 5.18 1.66
CA VAL A 364 -24.08 5.79 2.02
C VAL A 364 -23.29 6.16 0.79
N PHE A 365 -22.93 5.17 -0.05
CA PHE A 365 -22.34 5.39 -1.35
C PHE A 365 -23.35 5.07 -2.44
N THR A 366 -23.33 5.79 -3.55
CA THR A 366 -24.26 5.60 -4.66
C THR A 366 -23.57 5.23 -5.96
N ALA A 367 -22.25 5.35 -6.01
CA ALA A 367 -21.40 4.93 -7.12
C ALA A 367 -19.98 4.71 -6.61
N SER A 368 -19.23 3.85 -7.31
CA SER A 368 -17.78 3.74 -7.12
C SER A 368 -17.13 5.09 -7.41
N PRO A 369 -16.07 5.46 -6.66
CA PRO A 369 -15.26 6.61 -6.99
C PRO A 369 -14.69 6.51 -8.42
N ASP A 370 -14.51 7.66 -9.05
CA ASP A 370 -13.74 7.79 -10.29
C ASP A 370 -12.43 8.56 -10.03
N ALA A 371 -11.69 8.89 -11.07
CA ALA A 371 -10.42 9.61 -10.95
C ALA A 371 -10.54 11.06 -10.44
N ASN A 372 -11.75 11.59 -10.27
CA ASN A 372 -11.99 12.99 -9.93
C ASN A 372 -12.85 13.16 -8.67
N VAL A 373 -13.89 12.31 -8.51
CA VAL A 373 -14.89 12.47 -7.45
C VAL A 373 -15.24 11.13 -6.79
N PHE A 374 -15.66 11.19 -5.53
CA PHE A 374 -16.42 10.12 -4.88
C PHE A 374 -17.86 10.59 -4.65
N THR A 375 -18.78 9.64 -4.61
CA THR A 375 -20.22 9.96 -4.57
C THR A 375 -20.87 9.40 -3.33
N VAL A 376 -21.50 10.25 -2.52
CA VAL A 376 -22.22 9.86 -1.31
C VAL A 376 -23.72 10.09 -1.45
N GLY A 377 -24.48 9.31 -0.70
CA GLY A 377 -25.94 9.37 -0.67
C GLY A 377 -26.47 10.24 0.46
N SER A 378 -27.65 9.87 0.99
CA SER A 378 -28.41 10.66 1.98
C SER A 378 -28.17 10.26 3.45
N ALA A 379 -27.29 9.29 3.71
CA ALA A 379 -27.01 8.87 5.08
C ALA A 379 -26.38 9.99 5.90
N THR A 380 -26.86 10.21 7.13
CA THR A 380 -26.44 11.33 7.99
C THR A 380 -24.95 11.28 8.37
N ASN A 381 -24.35 10.10 8.39
CA ASN A 381 -22.92 9.93 8.65
C ASN A 381 -21.99 10.35 7.48
N VAL A 382 -22.57 10.64 6.30
CA VAL A 382 -21.82 11.13 5.13
C VAL A 382 -22.38 12.40 4.52
N ASN A 383 -23.68 12.70 4.70
CA ASN A 383 -24.32 13.86 4.05
C ASN A 383 -25.56 14.35 4.83
N SER A 384 -25.37 14.96 5.99
CA SER A 384 -26.41 15.71 6.69
C SER A 384 -26.29 17.19 6.36
N ASN A 385 -27.39 17.84 6.03
CA ASN A 385 -27.41 19.24 5.64
C ASN A 385 -26.70 20.15 6.65
N THR A 386 -25.80 21.00 6.18
CA THR A 386 -24.98 21.93 6.95
C THR A 386 -23.95 21.31 7.91
N SER A 387 -23.87 19.99 8.01
CA SER A 387 -22.90 19.31 8.87
C SER A 387 -21.52 19.20 8.20
N PRO A 388 -20.42 19.40 8.95
CA PRO A 388 -19.08 19.25 8.44
C PRO A 388 -18.61 17.80 8.49
N TYR A 389 -17.84 17.39 7.47
CA TYR A 389 -17.24 16.06 7.33
C TYR A 389 -15.76 16.16 6.98
N ILE A 390 -15.04 15.09 7.32
CA ILE A 390 -13.69 14.81 6.82
C ILE A 390 -13.69 13.46 6.11
N ALA A 391 -13.05 13.39 4.95
CA ALA A 391 -12.79 12.15 4.24
C ALA A 391 -11.28 11.98 4.03
N TYR A 392 -10.78 10.78 4.30
CA TYR A 392 -9.44 10.34 3.97
C TYR A 392 -9.55 9.36 2.81
N CYS A 393 -8.91 9.69 1.69
CA CYS A 393 -9.00 8.94 0.44
C CYS A 393 -7.64 8.33 0.12
N PHE A 394 -7.63 7.03 -0.22
CA PHE A 394 -6.42 6.31 -0.59
C PHE A 394 -6.64 5.51 -1.87
N HIS A 395 -5.64 5.44 -2.72
CA HIS A 395 -5.56 4.44 -3.79
C HIS A 395 -4.22 3.70 -3.74
N SER A 396 -4.16 2.52 -4.35
CA SER A 396 -2.92 1.76 -4.47
C SER A 396 -1.90 2.48 -5.33
N VAL A 397 -0.65 2.46 -4.89
CA VAL A 397 0.51 2.98 -5.62
C VAL A 397 1.58 1.90 -5.62
N GLU A 398 2.04 1.49 -6.79
CA GLU A 398 3.02 0.43 -6.93
C GLU A 398 4.30 0.74 -6.14
N GLY A 399 4.80 -0.26 -5.42
CA GLY A 399 5.96 -0.13 -4.55
C GLY A 399 5.69 0.51 -3.17
N TYR A 400 4.53 1.15 -2.96
CA TYR A 400 4.28 1.97 -1.79
C TYR A 400 3.00 1.61 -1.01
N SER A 401 1.85 1.52 -1.66
CA SER A 401 0.58 1.25 -0.98
C SER A 401 -0.26 0.23 -1.75
N LYS A 402 -0.99 -0.62 -1.02
CA LYS A 402 -1.87 -1.63 -1.61
C LYS A 402 -3.16 -1.75 -0.82
N VAL A 403 -4.27 -1.57 -1.50
CA VAL A 403 -5.62 -1.89 -1.00
C VAL A 403 -6.04 -3.22 -1.63
N GLY A 404 -6.63 -4.11 -0.85
CA GLY A 404 -7.05 -5.40 -1.37
C GLY A 404 -7.78 -6.25 -0.34
N THR A 405 -8.25 -7.40 -0.77
CA THR A 405 -8.97 -8.37 0.06
C THR A 405 -8.29 -9.73 0.02
N TYR A 406 -8.50 -10.50 1.05
CA TYR A 406 -8.06 -11.88 1.10
C TYR A 406 -9.05 -12.74 1.91
N VAL A 407 -9.00 -14.04 1.71
CA VAL A 407 -9.80 -15.00 2.48
C VAL A 407 -8.93 -15.57 3.59
N GLY A 408 -9.41 -15.51 4.82
CA GLY A 408 -8.73 -16.09 5.97
C GLY A 408 -8.63 -17.63 5.84
N GLY A 409 -7.44 -18.17 6.06
CA GLY A 409 -7.13 -19.60 5.85
C GLY A 409 -7.37 -20.50 7.08
N GLY A 410 -7.92 -20.00 8.19
CA GLY A 410 -8.06 -20.76 9.42
C GLY A 410 -6.70 -21.19 9.99
N SER A 411 -6.37 -22.47 9.91
CA SER A 411 -5.05 -23.01 10.33
C SER A 411 -3.94 -22.82 9.29
N ASN A 412 -4.30 -22.47 8.06
CA ASN A 412 -3.34 -22.18 7.00
C ASN A 412 -3.04 -20.69 7.01
N PHE A 413 -1.78 -20.33 7.14
CA PHE A 413 -1.34 -18.93 7.13
C PHE A 413 -1.35 -18.41 5.69
N PRO A 414 -2.30 -17.54 5.27
CA PRO A 414 -2.28 -16.98 3.93
C PRO A 414 -1.09 -16.02 3.80
N PHE A 415 -0.35 -16.13 2.71
CA PHE A 415 0.60 -15.13 2.29
C PHE A 415 -0.15 -14.08 1.47
N ILE A 416 -0.05 -12.80 1.85
CA ILE A 416 -0.67 -11.69 1.16
C ILE A 416 0.44 -10.92 0.44
N TYR A 417 0.43 -10.98 -0.88
CA TYR A 417 1.39 -10.23 -1.70
C TYR A 417 0.98 -8.76 -1.79
N THR A 418 1.87 -7.87 -1.43
CA THR A 418 1.67 -6.42 -1.47
C THR A 418 2.53 -5.72 -2.53
N GLY A 419 3.57 -6.39 -3.05
CA GLY A 419 4.55 -5.80 -3.96
C GLY A 419 5.72 -5.11 -3.24
N PHE A 420 5.60 -4.88 -1.92
CA PHE A 420 6.62 -4.20 -1.10
C PHE A 420 6.58 -4.75 0.33
N ARG A 421 7.52 -4.33 1.18
CA ARG A 421 7.55 -4.65 2.61
C ARG A 421 6.72 -3.62 3.40
N PRO A 422 5.51 -3.97 3.89
CA PRO A 422 4.66 -3.03 4.60
C PRO A 422 5.27 -2.57 5.92
N ALA A 423 5.22 -1.26 6.20
CA ALA A 423 5.50 -0.67 7.51
C ALA A 423 4.21 -0.46 8.33
N PHE A 424 3.06 -0.35 7.66
CA PHE A 424 1.74 -0.22 8.25
C PHE A 424 0.77 -1.21 7.60
N VAL A 425 -0.06 -1.88 8.41
CA VAL A 425 -1.10 -2.78 7.92
C VAL A 425 -2.39 -2.53 8.68
N LEU A 426 -3.46 -2.23 7.97
CA LEU A 426 -4.82 -2.11 8.51
C LEU A 426 -5.67 -3.29 8.02
N LEU A 427 -6.13 -4.11 8.94
CA LEU A 427 -6.95 -5.28 8.65
C LEU A 427 -8.35 -5.10 9.21
N LYS A 428 -9.34 -5.36 8.38
CA LYS A 428 -10.74 -5.31 8.75
C LYS A 428 -11.48 -6.55 8.21
N LYS A 429 -12.24 -7.23 9.08
CA LYS A 429 -13.09 -8.34 8.65
C LYS A 429 -14.31 -7.80 7.91
N THR A 430 -14.63 -8.35 6.74
CA THR A 430 -15.73 -7.92 5.87
C THR A 430 -16.98 -8.81 5.99
N SER A 431 -16.91 -9.95 6.67
CA SER A 431 -18.03 -10.88 6.85
C SER A 431 -17.98 -11.62 8.19
#